data_89063a34203f5cc5e197a4a706665513
#
_entry.id   89063a34203f5cc5e197a4a706665513
#
_cell.length_a   1.000
_cell.length_b   1.000
_cell.length_c   1.000
_cell.angle_alpha   90.00
_cell.angle_beta   90.00
_cell.angle_gamma   90.00
#
_symmetry.space_group_name_H-M   'P 1'
#
loop_
_entity.id
_entity.type
_entity.pdbx_description
1 polymer ?
#
loop_
_entity_poly.entity_id
_entity_poly.type
_entity_poly.pdbx_seq_one_letter_code
_entity_poly.pdbx_strand_id
1 'polypeptide(L)'
;MTPQDLFRREALDHYHQSEEKGSLLKLTPFWVRVTYWNLVALALTAAVVLAVVHVHEYASGPLLIQVAGVEDIPSTAGGRISRVLVKRGQRVRAGEPLVELYARSETAERERVAQEYRAQLAVRLTDPLNTAARQSLGGLRAQLELNDALVSERTLVAPFDGVVREVRVHDNQYLGAGEVVATLAKEDTEVKALLLVPGQYRPRLKPGQPLRLELQGFAYLYQDVTVTAVSDELLGPTEVKRYLGAALGDVLKVDGPMVRVEARLPDDGLRAHGNTFRYYTGMVGIGRVQVRSRNGWMLLIPALDALWGDT
;
A
#
# COMPACT_ATOMS: atom_id res chain seq x y z
N MET A 1 109.37 -2.62 -33.33
CA MET A 1 108.32 -3.59 -33.54
C MET A 1 107.15 -3.18 -32.72
N THR A 2 106.18 -2.57 -33.36
CA THR A 2 104.98 -2.09 -32.70
C THR A 2 103.94 -3.23 -32.65
N PRO A 3 103.12 -3.38 -31.62
CA PRO A 3 102.20 -4.49 -31.42
C PRO A 3 101.03 -4.61 -32.49
N GLN A 4 101.03 -3.76 -33.50
CA GLN A 4 100.06 -3.69 -34.57
C GLN A 4 100.30 -4.68 -35.73
N ASP A 5 101.51 -5.35 -35.79
CA ASP A 5 101.85 -6.28 -36.88
C ASP A 5 101.52 -7.73 -36.56
N LEU A 6 100.98 -8.06 -35.41
CA LEU A 6 100.73 -9.43 -34.96
C LEU A 6 99.29 -9.93 -35.28
N PHE A 7 98.42 -9.09 -35.69
CA PHE A 7 97.04 -9.53 -36.05
C PHE A 7 96.64 -9.03 -37.44
N ARG A 8 96.06 -9.92 -38.25
CA ARG A 8 95.52 -9.55 -39.55
C ARG A 8 94.48 -8.44 -39.41
N ARG A 9 94.58 -7.42 -40.20
CA ARG A 9 93.66 -6.30 -40.21
C ARG A 9 92.15 -6.72 -40.31
N GLU A 10 91.91 -7.76 -41.10
CA GLU A 10 90.58 -8.37 -41.26
C GLU A 10 89.99 -8.94 -39.96
N ALA A 11 90.87 -9.42 -39.03
CA ALA A 11 90.44 -9.93 -37.72
C ALA A 11 90.11 -8.83 -36.74
N LEU A 12 90.83 -7.70 -36.84
CA LEU A 12 90.48 -6.50 -36.05
C LEU A 12 89.15 -5.78 -36.53
N ASP A 13 88.97 -5.73 -37.83
CA ASP A 13 87.76 -5.22 -38.42
C ASP A 13 86.55 -6.06 -38.05
N HIS A 14 86.74 -7.38 -38.01
CA HIS A 14 85.66 -8.31 -37.57
C HIS A 14 85.38 -8.18 -36.08
N TYR A 15 86.39 -7.86 -35.24
CA TYR A 15 86.16 -7.65 -33.81
C TYR A 15 85.46 -6.36 -33.54
N HIS A 16 85.84 -5.29 -34.27
CA HIS A 16 85.14 -4.00 -34.18
C HIS A 16 83.70 -4.05 -34.76
N GLN A 17 83.42 -4.88 -35.77
CA GLN A 17 82.07 -5.10 -36.26
C GLN A 17 81.20 -5.92 -35.33
N SER A 18 81.82 -6.69 -34.38
CA SER A 18 81.05 -7.45 -33.38
C SER A 18 80.60 -6.61 -32.20
N GLU A 19 81.26 -5.47 -31.94
CA GLU A 19 80.87 -4.62 -30.83
C GLU A 19 79.70 -3.66 -31.13
N GLU A 20 79.34 -3.42 -32.40
CA GLU A 20 78.20 -2.58 -32.78
C GLU A 20 76.80 -3.24 -32.81
N LYS A 21 76.72 -4.51 -32.40
CA LYS A 21 75.44 -5.27 -32.38
C LYS A 21 74.76 -5.28 -31.03
N GLY A 22 75.00 -4.26 -30.21
CA GLY A 22 74.25 -3.94 -29.02
C GLY A 22 73.15 -2.92 -29.31
N SER A 23 72.51 -2.92 -30.48
CA SER A 23 71.28 -2.15 -30.67
C SER A 23 70.20 -2.85 -29.86
N LEU A 24 69.81 -2.20 -28.73
CA LEU A 24 68.56 -2.53 -28.03
C LEU A 24 67.47 -2.70 -29.08
N LEU A 25 67.10 -3.91 -29.36
CA LEU A 25 65.92 -4.18 -30.16
C LEU A 25 64.76 -3.40 -29.51
N LYS A 26 64.35 -2.33 -30.14
CA LYS A 26 63.06 -1.69 -29.84
C LYS A 26 61.94 -2.68 -30.22
N LEU A 27 61.68 -3.59 -29.31
CA LEU A 27 60.68 -4.68 -29.43
C LEU A 27 59.25 -4.11 -29.19
N THR A 28 58.96 -2.93 -29.70
CA THR A 28 57.58 -2.46 -29.76
C THR A 28 57.21 -2.24 -31.22
N PRO A 29 56.80 -3.32 -31.92
CA PRO A 29 56.25 -3.18 -33.25
C PRO A 29 55.02 -2.25 -33.18
N PHE A 30 54.78 -1.50 -34.24
CA PHE A 30 53.69 -0.53 -34.31
C PHE A 30 52.33 -1.10 -33.87
N TRP A 31 52.05 -2.36 -34.22
CA TRP A 31 50.81 -3.03 -33.83
C TRP A 31 50.66 -3.23 -32.32
N VAL A 32 51.73 -3.44 -31.56
CA VAL A 32 51.68 -3.52 -30.07
C VAL A 32 51.27 -2.21 -29.46
N ARG A 33 51.73 -1.08 -29.99
CA ARG A 33 51.32 0.24 -29.55
C ARG A 33 49.84 0.52 -29.84
N VAL A 34 49.39 0.12 -31.03
CA VAL A 34 47.98 0.24 -31.43
C VAL A 34 47.08 -0.64 -30.56
N THR A 35 47.51 -1.90 -30.31
CA THR A 35 46.76 -2.81 -29.44
C THR A 35 46.70 -2.27 -27.99
N TYR A 36 47.81 -1.73 -27.48
CA TYR A 36 47.85 -1.11 -26.16
C TYR A 36 46.86 0.07 -26.04
N TRP A 37 46.87 0.99 -26.99
CA TRP A 37 45.96 2.13 -26.98
C TRP A 37 44.50 1.72 -27.21
N ASN A 38 44.22 0.69 -27.99
CA ASN A 38 42.87 0.14 -28.11
C ASN A 38 42.39 -0.48 -26.80
N LEU A 39 43.27 -1.21 -26.09
CA LEU A 39 42.94 -1.78 -24.76
C LEU A 39 42.69 -0.67 -23.74
N VAL A 40 43.50 0.39 -23.75
CA VAL A 40 43.30 1.56 -22.88
C VAL A 40 41.97 2.27 -23.20
N ALA A 41 41.67 2.48 -24.47
CA ALA A 41 40.44 3.06 -24.93
C ALA A 41 39.22 2.20 -24.52
N LEU A 42 39.32 0.87 -24.69
CA LEU A 42 38.29 -0.10 -24.28
C LEU A 42 38.08 -0.06 -22.76
N ALA A 43 39.18 -0.07 -21.97
CA ALA A 43 39.11 0.02 -20.52
C ALA A 43 38.47 1.33 -20.05
N LEU A 44 38.80 2.47 -20.71
CA LEU A 44 38.26 3.78 -20.40
C LEU A 44 36.77 3.85 -20.76
N THR A 45 36.37 3.28 -21.89
CA THR A 45 34.97 3.17 -22.30
C THR A 45 34.17 2.31 -21.33
N ALA A 46 34.70 1.14 -20.92
CA ALA A 46 34.10 0.29 -19.91
C ALA A 46 33.96 1.00 -18.57
N ALA A 47 34.96 1.77 -18.17
CA ALA A 47 34.93 2.59 -16.97
C ALA A 47 33.82 3.67 -17.00
N VAL A 48 33.67 4.35 -18.14
CA VAL A 48 32.60 5.34 -18.34
C VAL A 48 31.22 4.67 -18.31
N VAL A 49 31.04 3.54 -18.98
CA VAL A 49 29.79 2.77 -18.97
C VAL A 49 29.43 2.36 -17.54
N LEU A 50 30.36 1.84 -16.76
CA LEU A 50 30.16 1.48 -15.36
C LEU A 50 29.81 2.66 -14.47
N ALA A 51 30.31 3.87 -14.79
CA ALA A 51 29.97 5.08 -14.06
C ALA A 51 28.54 5.57 -14.35
N VAL A 52 28.07 5.35 -15.58
CA VAL A 52 26.74 5.81 -16.04
C VAL A 52 25.65 4.81 -15.70
N VAL A 53 25.95 3.51 -15.72
CA VAL A 53 24.98 2.47 -15.44
C VAL A 53 24.66 2.41 -13.96
N HIS A 54 23.38 2.69 -13.66
CA HIS A 54 22.81 2.56 -12.32
C HIS A 54 22.08 1.22 -12.20
N VAL A 55 22.49 0.41 -11.24
CA VAL A 55 21.81 -0.85 -10.91
C VAL A 55 20.85 -0.59 -9.78
N HIS A 56 19.57 -0.85 -10.04
CA HIS A 56 18.48 -0.67 -9.08
C HIS A 56 18.22 -1.98 -8.35
N GLU A 57 18.22 -1.93 -7.03
CA GLU A 57 17.82 -3.04 -6.17
C GLU A 57 16.32 -2.90 -5.86
N TYR A 58 15.56 -3.96 -6.12
CA TYR A 58 14.13 -3.98 -5.89
C TYR A 58 13.78 -4.95 -4.77
N ALA A 59 12.96 -4.51 -3.85
CA ALA A 59 12.29 -5.38 -2.90
C ALA A 59 10.92 -5.75 -3.48
N SER A 60 10.66 -7.02 -3.69
CA SER A 60 9.42 -7.53 -4.24
C SER A 60 8.58 -8.25 -3.19
N GLY A 61 7.27 -8.20 -3.36
CA GLY A 61 6.34 -8.90 -2.49
C GLY A 61 4.91 -8.94 -3.02
N PRO A 62 4.04 -9.66 -2.33
CA PRO A 62 2.62 -9.70 -2.66
C PRO A 62 1.97 -8.35 -2.41
N LEU A 63 1.07 -7.99 -3.31
CA LEU A 63 0.34 -6.73 -3.31
C LEU A 63 -1.15 -7.02 -3.27
N LEU A 64 -1.87 -6.26 -2.44
CA LEU A 64 -3.32 -6.29 -2.30
C LEU A 64 -3.88 -4.89 -2.56
N ILE A 65 -4.87 -4.79 -3.42
CA ILE A 65 -5.62 -3.55 -3.62
C ILE A 65 -6.72 -3.45 -2.57
N GLN A 66 -6.74 -2.34 -1.86
CA GLN A 66 -7.79 -1.98 -0.91
C GLN A 66 -8.43 -0.66 -1.36
N VAL A 67 -9.72 -0.72 -1.59
CA VAL A 67 -10.53 0.47 -1.87
C VAL A 67 -10.96 1.03 -0.52
N ALA A 68 -10.31 2.10 -0.06
CA ALA A 68 -10.63 2.73 1.22
C ALA A 68 -11.99 3.43 1.13
N GLY A 69 -12.71 3.49 2.27
CA GLY A 69 -14.00 4.17 2.33
C GLY A 69 -15.20 3.31 1.95
N VAL A 70 -15.02 2.00 1.77
CA VAL A 70 -16.13 1.06 1.68
C VAL A 70 -16.31 0.41 3.06
N GLU A 71 -17.50 0.56 3.64
CA GLU A 71 -17.79 0.10 4.99
C GLU A 71 -19.11 -0.67 5.01
N ASP A 72 -19.07 -1.83 5.64
CA ASP A 72 -20.26 -2.63 5.89
C ASP A 72 -21.00 -2.06 7.10
N ILE A 73 -22.30 -1.82 6.96
CA ILE A 73 -23.15 -1.27 7.99
C ILE A 73 -23.90 -2.40 8.68
N PRO A 74 -23.46 -2.80 9.89
CA PRO A 74 -24.15 -3.82 10.66
C PRO A 74 -25.37 -3.25 11.36
N SER A 75 -26.37 -4.09 11.61
CA SER A 75 -27.52 -3.74 12.46
C SER A 75 -27.10 -3.66 13.92
N THR A 76 -27.51 -2.59 14.60
CA THR A 76 -27.33 -2.42 16.04
C THR A 76 -28.33 -3.24 16.85
N ALA A 77 -29.54 -3.46 16.31
CA ALA A 77 -30.62 -4.18 16.99
C ALA A 77 -31.15 -5.32 16.13
N GLY A 78 -31.55 -6.43 16.77
CA GLY A 78 -32.28 -7.49 16.12
C GLY A 78 -33.76 -7.14 15.97
N GLY A 79 -34.40 -7.65 14.91
CA GLY A 79 -35.83 -7.44 14.68
C GLY A 79 -36.26 -7.76 13.25
N ARG A 80 -37.60 -7.68 13.01
CA ARG A 80 -38.12 -7.83 11.67
C ARG A 80 -38.04 -6.52 10.92
N ILE A 81 -37.59 -6.55 9.68
CA ILE A 81 -37.54 -5.36 8.81
C ILE A 81 -38.95 -4.96 8.41
N SER A 82 -39.29 -3.70 8.65
CA SER A 82 -40.55 -3.09 8.20
C SER A 82 -40.42 -2.63 6.75
N ARG A 83 -39.32 -1.93 6.44
CA ARG A 83 -39.08 -1.37 5.11
C ARG A 83 -37.62 -1.11 4.88
N VAL A 84 -37.16 -1.37 3.66
CA VAL A 84 -35.85 -0.92 3.15
C VAL A 84 -36.07 0.37 2.38
N LEU A 85 -35.40 1.47 2.81
CA LEU A 85 -35.62 2.81 2.29
C LEU A 85 -34.66 3.20 1.17
N VAL A 86 -33.58 2.45 0.99
CA VAL A 86 -32.51 2.77 0.05
C VAL A 86 -32.34 1.70 -1.02
N LYS A 87 -31.79 2.11 -2.16
CA LYS A 87 -31.49 1.22 -3.29
C LYS A 87 -30.01 1.30 -3.62
N ARG A 88 -29.51 0.23 -4.26
CA ARG A 88 -28.15 0.20 -4.80
C ARG A 88 -27.92 1.37 -5.76
N GLY A 89 -26.80 2.08 -5.57
CA GLY A 89 -26.42 3.26 -6.35
C GLY A 89 -27.01 4.57 -5.84
N GLN A 90 -27.84 4.56 -4.81
CA GLN A 90 -28.40 5.78 -4.20
C GLN A 90 -27.36 6.49 -3.36
N ARG A 91 -27.30 7.83 -3.47
CA ARG A 91 -26.53 8.67 -2.57
C ARG A 91 -27.30 8.87 -1.29
N VAL A 92 -26.61 8.78 -0.17
CA VAL A 92 -27.17 8.97 1.19
C VAL A 92 -26.27 9.92 1.98
N ARG A 93 -26.89 10.68 2.87
CA ARG A 93 -26.19 11.56 3.80
C ARG A 93 -26.07 10.92 5.17
N ALA A 94 -25.10 11.36 5.95
CA ALA A 94 -25.01 10.97 7.35
C ALA A 94 -26.33 11.25 8.09
N GLY A 95 -26.82 10.25 8.84
CA GLY A 95 -28.11 10.30 9.52
C GLY A 95 -29.33 9.98 8.65
N GLU A 96 -29.17 9.76 7.34
CA GLU A 96 -30.27 9.35 6.47
C GLU A 96 -30.70 7.90 6.75
N PRO A 97 -32.02 7.62 6.90
CA PRO A 97 -32.50 6.29 7.24
C PRO A 97 -32.31 5.32 6.07
N LEU A 98 -31.70 4.17 6.37
CA LEU A 98 -31.44 3.06 5.43
C LEU A 98 -32.50 1.98 5.51
N VAL A 99 -32.83 1.56 6.74
CA VAL A 99 -33.77 0.47 7.02
C VAL A 99 -34.54 0.79 8.29
N GLU A 100 -35.83 0.51 8.27
CA GLU A 100 -36.71 0.57 9.42
C GLU A 100 -37.07 -0.83 9.91
N LEU A 101 -36.92 -1.07 11.20
CA LEU A 101 -37.42 -2.27 11.87
C LEU A 101 -38.81 -2.03 12.44
N TYR A 102 -39.56 -3.11 12.64
CA TYR A 102 -40.83 -3.03 13.36
C TYR A 102 -40.59 -2.57 14.80
N ALA A 103 -41.23 -1.44 15.18
CA ALA A 103 -41.09 -0.78 16.47
C ALA A 103 -42.43 -0.58 17.19
N ARG A 104 -43.43 -1.47 16.93
CA ARG A 104 -44.79 -1.26 17.46
C ARG A 104 -44.86 -1.23 18.98
N SER A 105 -44.12 -2.15 19.65
CA SER A 105 -44.07 -2.24 21.10
C SER A 105 -43.39 -1.02 21.72
N GLU A 106 -42.24 -0.63 21.16
CA GLU A 106 -41.44 0.49 21.65
C GLU A 106 -42.20 1.82 21.43
N THR A 107 -42.82 1.97 20.27
CA THR A 107 -43.64 3.16 19.96
C THR A 107 -44.87 3.27 20.86
N ALA A 108 -45.57 2.15 21.13
CA ALA A 108 -46.73 2.13 22.02
C ALA A 108 -46.31 2.48 23.46
N GLU A 109 -45.20 1.94 23.96
CA GLU A 109 -44.71 2.22 25.30
C GLU A 109 -44.24 3.69 25.42
N ARG A 110 -43.54 4.19 24.42
CA ARG A 110 -43.18 5.62 24.34
C ARG A 110 -44.41 6.53 24.41
N GLU A 111 -45.44 6.23 23.65
CA GLU A 111 -46.69 7.02 23.63
C GLU A 111 -47.41 6.97 24.97
N ARG A 112 -47.46 5.79 25.62
CA ARG A 112 -48.02 5.62 26.95
C ARG A 112 -47.29 6.52 27.98
N VAL A 113 -45.96 6.47 28.02
CA VAL A 113 -45.16 7.30 28.95
C VAL A 113 -45.32 8.81 28.61
N ALA A 114 -45.37 9.16 27.31
CA ALA A 114 -45.58 10.54 26.89
C ALA A 114 -46.96 11.10 27.33
N GLN A 115 -48.02 10.29 27.29
CA GLN A 115 -49.34 10.68 27.77
C GLN A 115 -49.33 10.89 29.29
N GLU A 116 -48.69 9.98 30.04
CA GLU A 116 -48.55 10.08 31.48
C GLU A 116 -47.77 11.34 31.90
N TYR A 117 -46.64 11.61 31.17
CA TYR A 117 -45.85 12.83 31.38
C TYR A 117 -46.67 14.11 31.14
N ARG A 118 -47.45 14.13 30.04
CA ARG A 118 -48.38 15.29 29.76
C ARG A 118 -49.43 15.46 30.84
N ALA A 119 -50.01 14.37 31.36
CA ALA A 119 -50.99 14.42 32.43
C ALA A 119 -50.40 14.99 33.74
N GLN A 120 -49.21 14.49 34.14
CA GLN A 120 -48.53 14.99 35.32
C GLN A 120 -48.04 16.45 35.17
N LEU A 121 -47.66 16.85 33.97
CA LEU A 121 -47.31 18.22 33.66
C LEU A 121 -48.54 19.16 33.82
N ALA A 122 -49.73 18.74 33.37
CA ALA A 122 -50.99 19.49 33.55
C ALA A 122 -51.35 19.68 35.05
N VAL A 123 -51.18 18.62 35.85
CA VAL A 123 -51.38 18.70 37.32
C VAL A 123 -50.40 19.72 37.94
N ARG A 124 -49.15 19.70 37.57
CA ARG A 124 -48.16 20.65 38.10
C ARG A 124 -48.45 22.11 37.69
N LEU A 125 -48.95 22.33 36.47
CA LEU A 125 -49.31 23.66 36.00
C LEU A 125 -50.52 24.22 36.76
N THR A 126 -51.42 23.34 37.23
CA THR A 126 -52.57 23.71 38.03
C THR A 126 -52.21 23.94 39.49
N ASP A 127 -51.30 23.12 40.05
CA ASP A 127 -50.76 23.21 41.42
C ASP A 127 -49.25 23.21 41.42
N PRO A 128 -48.57 24.37 41.35
CA PRO A 128 -47.11 24.46 41.30
C PRO A 128 -46.39 24.00 42.58
N LEU A 129 -47.08 23.92 43.70
CA LEU A 129 -46.50 23.49 45.00
C LEU A 129 -46.53 21.98 45.19
N ASN A 130 -47.13 21.23 44.29
CA ASN A 130 -47.23 19.78 44.37
C ASN A 130 -45.87 19.14 44.20
N THR A 131 -45.25 18.74 45.30
CA THR A 131 -43.92 18.12 45.34
C THR A 131 -43.93 16.70 44.73
N ALA A 132 -45.03 15.96 44.86
CA ALA A 132 -45.18 14.62 44.30
C ALA A 132 -45.20 14.66 42.75
N ALA A 133 -45.97 15.62 42.17
CA ALA A 133 -45.98 15.85 40.74
C ALA A 133 -44.57 16.25 40.18
N ARG A 134 -43.80 16.99 40.98
CA ARG A 134 -42.43 17.39 40.62
C ARG A 134 -41.48 16.16 40.54
N GLN A 135 -41.57 15.26 41.53
CA GLN A 135 -40.75 14.05 41.57
C GLN A 135 -41.10 13.07 40.45
N SER A 136 -42.40 12.84 40.21
CA SER A 136 -42.87 11.94 39.15
C SER A 136 -42.48 12.42 37.76
N LEU A 137 -42.49 13.73 37.48
CA LEU A 137 -42.05 14.28 36.21
C LEU A 137 -40.58 14.02 35.87
N GLY A 138 -39.70 13.99 36.89
CA GLY A 138 -38.29 13.65 36.70
C GLY A 138 -38.13 12.19 36.24
N GLY A 139 -38.81 11.24 36.89
CA GLY A 139 -38.78 9.84 36.50
C GLY A 139 -39.41 9.57 35.12
N LEU A 140 -40.57 10.17 34.84
CA LEU A 140 -41.25 10.04 33.54
C LEU A 140 -40.40 10.60 32.38
N ARG A 141 -39.69 11.71 32.62
CA ARG A 141 -38.79 12.29 31.64
C ARG A 141 -37.65 11.33 31.29
N ALA A 142 -37.01 10.76 32.31
CA ALA A 142 -35.94 9.77 32.10
C ALA A 142 -36.45 8.53 31.35
N GLN A 143 -37.68 8.06 31.68
CA GLN A 143 -38.29 6.95 30.93
C GLN A 143 -38.63 7.33 29.49
N LEU A 144 -39.06 8.55 29.23
CA LEU A 144 -39.35 9.02 27.88
C LEU A 144 -38.07 9.08 27.05
N GLU A 145 -36.98 9.62 27.60
CA GLU A 145 -35.67 9.68 26.96
C GLU A 145 -35.12 8.23 26.63
N LEU A 146 -35.32 7.28 27.54
CA LEU A 146 -34.96 5.88 27.29
C LEU A 146 -35.80 5.28 26.15
N ASN A 147 -37.11 5.48 26.17
CA ASN A 147 -38.00 4.96 25.13
C ASN A 147 -37.75 5.63 23.77
N ASP A 148 -37.41 6.94 23.74
CA ASP A 148 -36.98 7.62 22.50
C ASP A 148 -35.70 6.99 21.93
N ALA A 149 -34.75 6.66 22.78
CA ALA A 149 -33.53 5.97 22.36
C ALA A 149 -33.85 4.58 21.77
N LEU A 150 -34.70 3.78 22.44
CA LEU A 150 -35.09 2.44 21.94
C LEU A 150 -35.84 2.52 20.62
N VAL A 151 -36.69 3.50 20.40
CA VAL A 151 -37.37 3.72 19.11
C VAL A 151 -36.39 4.16 18.05
N SER A 152 -35.42 5.03 18.37
CA SER A 152 -34.38 5.45 17.42
C SER A 152 -33.48 4.31 16.98
N GLU A 153 -33.15 3.34 17.84
CA GLU A 153 -32.38 2.15 17.51
C GLU A 153 -33.09 1.22 16.49
N ARG A 154 -34.41 1.37 16.34
CA ARG A 154 -35.19 0.63 15.32
C ARG A 154 -35.05 1.19 13.91
N THR A 155 -34.39 2.34 13.76
CA THR A 155 -34.09 2.92 12.45
C THR A 155 -32.59 2.92 12.24
N LEU A 156 -32.12 2.11 11.31
CA LEU A 156 -30.72 2.09 10.94
C LEU A 156 -30.43 3.26 10.00
N VAL A 157 -29.49 4.10 10.37
CA VAL A 157 -29.10 5.30 9.62
C VAL A 157 -27.70 5.20 9.04
N ALA A 158 -27.42 5.96 7.98
CA ALA A 158 -26.09 6.06 7.39
C ALA A 158 -25.13 6.76 8.37
N PRO A 159 -23.94 6.19 8.68
CA PRO A 159 -22.99 6.81 9.59
C PRO A 159 -22.20 7.97 8.95
N PHE A 160 -22.15 8.02 7.61
CA PHE A 160 -21.43 9.04 6.83
C PHE A 160 -22.09 9.27 5.46
N ASP A 161 -21.69 10.35 4.79
CA ASP A 161 -22.13 10.65 3.42
C ASP A 161 -21.49 9.69 2.42
N GLY A 162 -22.29 9.10 1.53
CA GLY A 162 -21.76 8.13 0.59
C GLY A 162 -22.78 7.58 -0.41
N VAL A 163 -22.37 6.55 -1.11
CA VAL A 163 -23.20 5.84 -2.09
C VAL A 163 -23.44 4.40 -1.62
N VAL A 164 -24.67 3.95 -1.65
CA VAL A 164 -25.05 2.57 -1.33
C VAL A 164 -24.53 1.64 -2.41
N ARG A 165 -23.55 0.81 -2.08
CA ARG A 165 -22.99 -0.18 -3.01
C ARG A 165 -23.85 -1.42 -3.13
N GLU A 166 -24.30 -1.89 -2.00
CA GLU A 166 -25.07 -3.14 -1.90
C GLU A 166 -26.08 -3.04 -0.76
N VAL A 167 -27.25 -3.63 -0.95
CA VAL A 167 -28.26 -3.85 0.10
C VAL A 167 -28.42 -5.37 0.20
N ARG A 168 -28.18 -5.93 1.40
CA ARG A 168 -28.17 -7.38 1.63
C ARG A 168 -29.45 -7.90 2.26
N VAL A 169 -30.40 -7.03 2.52
CA VAL A 169 -31.63 -7.34 3.23
C VAL A 169 -32.87 -6.96 2.42
N HIS A 170 -33.98 -7.53 2.79
CA HIS A 170 -35.29 -7.34 2.12
C HIS A 170 -36.37 -7.01 3.14
N ASP A 171 -37.46 -6.39 2.67
CA ASP A 171 -38.63 -6.13 3.48
C ASP A 171 -39.17 -7.43 4.10
N ASN A 172 -39.64 -7.34 5.33
CA ASN A 172 -40.16 -8.46 6.11
C ASN A 172 -39.18 -9.58 6.52
N GLN A 173 -37.88 -9.46 6.19
CA GLN A 173 -36.83 -10.35 6.66
C GLN A 173 -36.62 -10.14 8.17
N TYR A 174 -36.23 -11.21 8.88
CA TYR A 174 -35.73 -11.11 10.24
C TYR A 174 -34.23 -10.82 10.22
N LEU A 175 -33.80 -9.82 10.96
CA LEU A 175 -32.43 -9.34 11.04
C LEU A 175 -31.87 -9.64 12.42
N GLY A 176 -30.69 -10.23 12.50
CA GLY A 176 -29.90 -10.40 13.72
C GLY A 176 -29.11 -9.16 14.10
N ALA A 177 -28.85 -8.95 15.39
CA ALA A 177 -27.90 -7.92 15.81
C ALA A 177 -26.49 -8.25 15.28
N GLY A 178 -25.78 -7.27 14.71
CA GLY A 178 -24.49 -7.45 14.06
C GLY A 178 -24.54 -7.96 12.62
N GLU A 179 -25.70 -8.29 12.08
CA GLU A 179 -25.85 -8.70 10.68
C GLU A 179 -25.68 -7.50 9.75
N VAL A 180 -24.93 -7.67 8.65
CA VAL A 180 -24.68 -6.61 7.68
C VAL A 180 -25.91 -6.33 6.84
N VAL A 181 -26.38 -5.10 6.88
CA VAL A 181 -27.60 -4.63 6.19
C VAL A 181 -27.28 -4.04 4.84
N ALA A 182 -26.27 -3.18 4.77
CA ALA A 182 -25.86 -2.52 3.55
C ALA A 182 -24.36 -2.26 3.56
N THR A 183 -23.79 -2.09 2.38
CA THR A 183 -22.42 -1.65 2.20
C THR A 183 -22.44 -0.25 1.61
N LEU A 184 -21.85 0.72 2.32
CA LEU A 184 -21.71 2.11 1.89
C LEU A 184 -20.29 2.38 1.41
N ALA A 185 -20.16 3.21 0.36
CA ALA A 185 -18.89 3.73 -0.12
C ALA A 185 -18.89 5.26 0.05
N LYS A 186 -17.84 5.82 0.65
CA LYS A 186 -17.60 7.26 0.68
C LYS A 186 -17.42 7.79 -0.74
N GLU A 187 -17.80 9.04 -0.99
CA GLU A 187 -17.64 9.66 -2.32
C GLU A 187 -16.16 9.82 -2.67
N ASP A 188 -15.31 10.19 -1.72
CA ASP A 188 -13.85 10.26 -1.88
C ASP A 188 -13.21 8.91 -1.55
N THR A 189 -13.37 7.97 -2.46
CA THR A 189 -12.83 6.63 -2.28
C THR A 189 -11.36 6.61 -2.71
N GLU A 190 -10.44 6.59 -1.77
CA GLU A 190 -9.02 6.39 -2.07
C GLU A 190 -8.75 4.92 -2.37
N VAL A 191 -8.11 4.67 -3.51
CA VAL A 191 -7.60 3.35 -3.84
C VAL A 191 -6.16 3.24 -3.34
N LYS A 192 -5.92 2.30 -2.45
CA LYS A 192 -4.60 2.03 -1.87
C LYS A 192 -4.09 0.67 -2.31
N ALA A 193 -2.83 0.63 -2.69
CA ALA A 193 -2.09 -0.60 -2.87
C ALA A 193 -1.32 -0.90 -1.58
N LEU A 194 -1.58 -2.06 -0.99
CA LEU A 194 -0.85 -2.56 0.17
C LEU A 194 0.15 -3.60 -0.32
N LEU A 195 1.42 -3.28 -0.23
CA LEU A 195 2.52 -4.17 -0.58
C LEU A 195 3.16 -4.71 0.70
N LEU A 196 3.39 -6.01 0.75
CA LEU A 196 4.10 -6.69 1.83
C LEU A 196 5.50 -7.04 1.36
N VAL A 197 6.50 -6.44 1.99
CA VAL A 197 7.92 -6.59 1.64
C VAL A 197 8.65 -7.29 2.79
N PRO A 198 9.64 -8.18 2.52
CA PRO A 198 10.44 -8.79 3.59
C PRO A 198 11.05 -7.75 4.52
N GLY A 199 10.97 -8.00 5.84
CA GLY A 199 11.36 -7.05 6.89
C GLY A 199 12.81 -6.58 6.84
N GLN A 200 13.71 -7.37 6.25
CA GLN A 200 15.10 -7.00 6.04
C GLN A 200 15.31 -5.70 5.23
N TYR A 201 14.32 -5.34 4.41
CA TYR A 201 14.37 -4.11 3.60
C TYR A 201 13.87 -2.87 4.35
N ARG A 202 13.28 -3.03 5.55
CA ARG A 202 12.69 -1.89 6.32
C ARG A 202 13.61 -0.68 6.46
N PRO A 203 14.92 -0.81 6.79
CA PRO A 203 15.81 0.34 6.96
C PRO A 203 16.00 1.17 5.67
N ARG A 204 15.73 0.57 4.51
CA ARG A 204 15.92 1.19 3.19
C ARG A 204 14.63 1.70 2.57
N LEU A 205 13.47 1.36 3.16
CA LEU A 205 12.16 1.78 2.69
C LEU A 205 11.82 3.17 3.22
N LYS A 206 11.48 4.09 2.31
CA LYS A 206 11.08 5.47 2.63
C LYS A 206 9.86 5.87 1.80
N PRO A 207 8.99 6.75 2.33
CA PRO A 207 7.96 7.39 1.52
C PRO A 207 8.60 8.15 0.33
N GLY A 208 7.88 8.20 -0.79
CA GLY A 208 8.34 8.84 -2.02
C GLY A 208 9.11 7.92 -2.99
N GLN A 209 9.46 6.71 -2.59
CA GLN A 209 10.14 5.74 -3.47
C GLN A 209 9.20 5.26 -4.59
N PRO A 210 9.73 5.00 -5.80
CA PRO A 210 8.93 4.44 -6.89
C PRO A 210 8.59 2.97 -6.60
N LEU A 211 7.31 2.67 -6.77
CA LEU A 211 6.74 1.34 -6.67
C LEU A 211 6.15 0.96 -8.04
N ARG A 212 6.64 -0.12 -8.60
CA ARG A 212 6.05 -0.75 -9.78
C ARG A 212 5.16 -1.90 -9.36
N LEU A 213 3.93 -1.89 -9.82
CA LEU A 213 2.96 -2.94 -9.52
C LEU A 213 2.46 -3.63 -10.79
N GLU A 214 2.19 -4.92 -10.68
CA GLU A 214 1.60 -5.76 -11.70
C GLU A 214 0.44 -6.53 -11.08
N LEU A 215 -0.77 -6.32 -11.58
CA LEU A 215 -1.97 -6.97 -11.06
C LEU A 215 -2.20 -8.33 -11.72
N GLN A 216 -2.62 -9.30 -10.94
CA GLN A 216 -2.98 -10.62 -11.44
C GLN A 216 -4.20 -10.52 -12.39
N GLY A 217 -4.10 -11.15 -13.55
CA GLY A 217 -5.09 -11.01 -14.62
C GLY A 217 -4.75 -9.93 -15.65
N PHE A 218 -3.77 -9.06 -15.37
CA PHE A 218 -3.27 -8.02 -16.28
C PHE A 218 -1.76 -8.17 -16.49
N ALA A 219 -1.35 -9.37 -16.91
CA ALA A 219 0.06 -9.70 -17.14
C ALA A 219 0.72 -8.72 -18.12
N TYR A 220 1.97 -8.34 -17.80
CA TYR A 220 2.78 -7.35 -18.55
C TYR A 220 2.25 -5.91 -18.53
N LEU A 221 1.20 -5.63 -17.75
CA LEU A 221 0.74 -4.27 -17.54
C LEU A 221 1.29 -3.74 -16.22
N TYR A 222 2.34 -2.94 -16.33
CA TYR A 222 2.99 -2.33 -15.17
C TYR A 222 2.41 -0.95 -14.91
N GLN A 223 2.18 -0.67 -13.65
CA GLN A 223 1.79 0.67 -13.21
C GLN A 223 2.84 1.17 -12.22
N ASP A 224 3.37 2.35 -12.52
CA ASP A 224 4.34 3.01 -11.64
C ASP A 224 3.59 4.01 -10.75
N VAL A 225 3.75 3.85 -9.44
CA VAL A 225 3.17 4.71 -8.40
C VAL A 225 4.24 5.05 -7.37
N THR A 226 3.94 5.94 -6.44
CA THR A 226 4.86 6.32 -5.37
C THR A 226 4.39 5.76 -4.03
N VAL A 227 5.35 5.30 -3.22
CA VAL A 227 5.11 4.89 -1.84
C VAL A 227 4.63 6.09 -1.04
N THR A 228 3.47 5.98 -0.41
CA THR A 228 2.87 7.04 0.43
C THR A 228 3.27 6.88 1.89
N ALA A 229 3.26 5.65 2.39
CA ALA A 229 3.60 5.35 3.77
C ALA A 229 4.30 3.99 3.89
N VAL A 230 5.15 3.86 4.89
CA VAL A 230 5.83 2.61 5.27
C VAL A 230 5.57 2.37 6.75
N SER A 231 5.06 1.18 7.10
CA SER A 231 4.81 0.82 8.50
C SER A 231 6.11 0.70 9.29
N ASP A 232 6.07 1.14 10.54
CA ASP A 232 7.16 0.93 11.49
C ASP A 232 7.12 -0.46 12.14
N GLU A 233 5.97 -1.12 12.09
CA GLU A 233 5.78 -2.46 12.63
C GLU A 233 6.10 -3.55 11.61
N LEU A 234 6.77 -4.59 12.11
CA LEU A 234 6.99 -5.84 11.38
C LEU A 234 5.81 -6.77 11.65
N LEU A 235 5.10 -7.14 10.60
CA LEU A 235 3.99 -8.09 10.68
C LEU A 235 4.53 -9.51 10.69
N GLY A 236 4.14 -10.30 11.70
CA GLY A 236 4.43 -11.73 11.74
C GLY A 236 3.62 -12.52 10.70
N PRO A 237 4.05 -13.77 10.35
CA PRO A 237 3.36 -14.58 9.34
C PRO A 237 1.87 -14.79 9.62
N THR A 238 1.49 -14.91 10.90
CA THR A 238 0.10 -15.09 11.33
C THR A 238 -0.73 -13.82 11.10
N GLU A 239 -0.14 -12.64 11.34
CA GLU A 239 -0.79 -11.34 11.12
C GLU A 239 -0.95 -11.05 9.63
N VAL A 240 0.08 -11.37 8.84
CA VAL A 240 0.02 -11.28 7.38
C VAL A 240 -1.12 -12.13 6.81
N LYS A 241 -1.28 -13.37 7.28
CA LYS A 241 -2.39 -14.24 6.88
C LYS A 241 -3.76 -13.64 7.26
N ARG A 242 -3.88 -13.05 8.45
CA ARG A 242 -5.11 -12.36 8.88
C ARG A 242 -5.40 -11.15 8.01
N TYR A 243 -4.37 -10.40 7.64
CA TYR A 243 -4.49 -9.19 6.82
C TYR A 243 -4.91 -9.50 5.37
N LEU A 244 -4.35 -10.57 4.79
CA LEU A 244 -4.67 -11.03 3.44
C LEU A 244 -6.02 -11.78 3.36
N GLY A 245 -6.59 -12.16 4.50
CA GLY A 245 -7.78 -13.01 4.57
C GLY A 245 -7.47 -14.48 4.30
N ALA A 246 -8.41 -15.35 4.71
CA ALA A 246 -8.21 -16.80 4.65
C ALA A 246 -7.92 -17.33 3.23
N ALA A 247 -8.57 -16.75 2.21
CA ALA A 247 -8.41 -17.20 0.83
C ALA A 247 -7.02 -16.93 0.22
N LEU A 248 -6.34 -15.87 0.66
CA LEU A 248 -5.05 -15.45 0.09
C LEU A 248 -3.87 -15.83 1.00
N GLY A 249 -4.12 -15.93 2.31
CA GLY A 249 -3.09 -16.27 3.30
C GLY A 249 -2.51 -17.68 3.14
N ASP A 250 -3.25 -18.61 2.54
CA ASP A 250 -2.79 -19.99 2.29
C ASP A 250 -2.09 -20.14 0.93
N VAL A 251 -2.36 -19.26 -0.03
CA VAL A 251 -1.74 -19.28 -1.36
C VAL A 251 -0.35 -18.62 -1.34
N LEU A 252 -0.15 -17.63 -0.49
CA LEU A 252 1.10 -16.89 -0.40
C LEU A 252 1.98 -17.48 0.70
N LYS A 253 3.09 -18.13 0.30
CA LYS A 253 4.14 -18.53 1.22
C LYS A 253 4.84 -17.28 1.76
N VAL A 254 4.55 -16.94 3.00
CA VAL A 254 5.18 -15.83 3.71
C VAL A 254 6.26 -16.41 4.60
N ASP A 255 7.50 -16.25 4.20
CA ASP A 255 8.66 -16.70 4.99
C ASP A 255 9.22 -15.49 5.77
N GLY A 256 8.91 -15.42 7.06
CA GLY A 256 9.46 -14.43 7.99
C GLY A 256 8.62 -13.15 8.16
N PRO A 257 9.16 -12.17 8.93
CA PRO A 257 8.48 -10.91 9.20
C PRO A 257 8.41 -10.04 7.94
N MET A 258 7.27 -9.38 7.73
CA MET A 258 7.01 -8.50 6.60
C MET A 258 6.76 -7.06 7.05
N VAL A 259 7.09 -6.11 6.19
CA VAL A 259 6.74 -4.68 6.33
C VAL A 259 5.63 -4.34 5.38
N ARG A 260 4.64 -3.59 5.87
CA ARG A 260 3.57 -3.03 5.06
C ARG A 260 4.00 -1.72 4.44
N VAL A 261 3.90 -1.64 3.13
CA VAL A 261 4.14 -0.44 2.32
C VAL A 261 2.83 -0.05 1.65
N GLU A 262 2.44 1.20 1.77
CA GLU A 262 1.22 1.74 1.19
C GLU A 262 1.56 2.68 0.03
N ALA A 263 0.81 2.56 -1.05
CA ALA A 263 0.88 3.48 -2.17
C ALA A 263 -0.54 3.87 -2.61
N ARG A 264 -0.72 5.12 -3.03
CA ARG A 264 -1.99 5.58 -3.59
C ARG A 264 -2.03 5.27 -5.08
N LEU A 265 -3.13 4.69 -5.52
CA LEU A 265 -3.40 4.49 -6.94
C LEU A 265 -4.24 5.65 -7.49
N PRO A 266 -4.13 5.95 -8.78
CA PRO A 266 -5.00 6.93 -9.45
C PRO A 266 -6.45 6.41 -9.48
N ASP A 267 -7.40 7.33 -9.26
CA ASP A 267 -8.84 7.01 -9.15
C ASP A 267 -9.47 6.60 -10.50
N ASP A 268 -8.82 6.93 -11.62
CA ASP A 268 -9.30 6.62 -12.98
C ASP A 268 -9.30 5.12 -13.29
N GLY A 269 -8.69 4.30 -12.46
CA GLY A 269 -8.56 2.86 -12.70
C GLY A 269 -7.34 2.50 -13.55
N LEU A 270 -7.24 1.20 -13.87
CA LEU A 270 -6.17 0.63 -14.69
C LEU A 270 -6.53 0.76 -16.18
N ARG A 271 -5.68 1.44 -16.95
CA ARG A 271 -5.86 1.55 -18.40
C ARG A 271 -5.15 0.39 -19.09
N ALA A 272 -5.94 -0.50 -19.69
CA ALA A 272 -5.44 -1.65 -20.44
C ALA A 272 -6.13 -1.76 -21.81
N HIS A 273 -5.36 -1.88 -22.87
CA HIS A 273 -5.86 -2.12 -24.24
C HIS A 273 -6.98 -1.15 -24.70
N GLY A 274 -6.88 0.12 -24.30
CA GLY A 274 -7.90 1.14 -24.64
C GLY A 274 -9.13 1.15 -23.72
N ASN A 275 -9.24 0.20 -22.79
CA ASN A 275 -10.32 0.16 -21.81
C ASN A 275 -9.79 0.58 -20.42
N THR A 276 -10.68 1.17 -19.62
CA THR A 276 -10.39 1.51 -18.23
C THR A 276 -11.07 0.52 -17.31
N PHE A 277 -10.30 -0.20 -16.53
CA PHE A 277 -10.78 -1.16 -15.54
C PHE A 277 -10.74 -0.53 -14.14
N ARG A 278 -11.85 -0.57 -13.43
CA ARG A 278 -11.92 -0.08 -12.05
C ARG A 278 -11.22 -1.04 -11.09
N TYR A 279 -10.59 -0.48 -10.07
CA TYR A 279 -10.05 -1.28 -8.99
C TYR A 279 -11.15 -1.83 -8.09
N TYR A 280 -10.93 -3.05 -7.59
CA TYR A 280 -11.79 -3.71 -6.61
C TYR A 280 -10.96 -4.09 -5.39
N THR A 281 -11.56 -3.98 -4.22
CA THR A 281 -10.97 -4.52 -3.00
C THR A 281 -10.76 -6.02 -3.15
N GLY A 282 -9.56 -6.50 -2.80
CA GLY A 282 -9.21 -7.91 -2.95
C GLY A 282 -8.50 -8.28 -4.26
N MET A 283 -8.30 -7.32 -5.20
CA MET A 283 -7.38 -7.57 -6.32
C MET A 283 -5.97 -7.78 -5.81
N VAL A 284 -5.31 -8.82 -6.30
CA VAL A 284 -3.96 -9.19 -5.90
C VAL A 284 -2.97 -8.99 -7.04
N GLY A 285 -1.71 -8.83 -6.69
CA GLY A 285 -0.64 -8.65 -7.64
C GLY A 285 0.73 -8.82 -7.00
N ILE A 286 1.73 -8.41 -7.73
CA ILE A 286 3.12 -8.34 -7.28
C ILE A 286 3.56 -6.88 -7.36
N GLY A 287 4.13 -6.38 -6.27
CA GLY A 287 4.74 -5.05 -6.24
C GLY A 287 6.25 -5.16 -6.12
N ARG A 288 6.95 -4.18 -6.70
CA ARG A 288 8.41 -4.04 -6.63
C ARG A 288 8.74 -2.61 -6.25
N VAL A 289 9.28 -2.40 -5.06
CA VAL A 289 9.76 -1.09 -4.60
C VAL A 289 11.24 -0.99 -4.87
N GLN A 290 11.66 0.12 -5.44
CA GLN A 290 13.08 0.43 -5.59
C GLN A 290 13.65 0.86 -4.24
N VAL A 291 14.50 0.03 -3.64
CA VAL A 291 15.07 0.28 -2.31
C VAL A 291 16.43 0.93 -2.34
N ARG A 292 17.19 0.73 -3.41
CA ARG A 292 18.53 1.31 -3.57
C ARG A 292 18.88 1.44 -5.06
N SER A 293 19.62 2.51 -5.37
CA SER A 293 20.28 2.68 -6.66
C SER A 293 21.78 2.67 -6.40
N ARG A 294 22.51 1.80 -7.07
CA ARG A 294 23.99 1.72 -6.96
C ARG A 294 24.62 1.97 -8.31
N ASN A 295 25.73 2.69 -8.33
CA ASN A 295 26.54 2.82 -9.53
C ASN A 295 27.24 1.50 -9.82
N GLY A 296 27.41 1.16 -11.11
CA GLY A 296 28.04 -0.11 -11.54
C GLY A 296 29.42 -0.37 -10.94
N TRP A 297 30.17 0.67 -10.56
CA TRP A 297 31.46 0.56 -9.87
C TRP A 297 31.37 -0.15 -8.51
N MET A 298 30.29 0.09 -7.74
CA MET A 298 30.09 -0.54 -6.42
C MET A 298 29.87 -2.04 -6.52
N LEU A 299 29.44 -2.51 -7.71
CA LEU A 299 29.27 -3.95 -7.94
C LEU A 299 30.58 -4.70 -8.15
N LEU A 300 31.60 -4.01 -8.76
CA LEU A 300 32.90 -4.58 -9.05
C LEU A 300 33.86 -4.53 -7.85
N ILE A 301 33.77 -3.50 -7.03
CA ILE A 301 34.67 -3.30 -5.90
C ILE A 301 33.84 -3.08 -4.64
N PRO A 302 33.43 -4.17 -3.93
CA PRO A 302 32.61 -4.07 -2.70
C PRO A 302 33.27 -3.23 -1.59
N ALA A 303 34.61 -3.11 -1.60
CA ALA A 303 35.34 -2.29 -0.64
C ALA A 303 35.04 -0.77 -0.76
N LEU A 304 34.57 -0.29 -1.91
CA LEU A 304 34.17 1.10 -2.10
C LEU A 304 32.82 1.42 -1.42
N ASP A 305 32.00 0.41 -1.20
CA ASP A 305 30.71 0.54 -0.48
C ASP A 305 30.94 0.94 1.00
N ALA A 306 32.08 0.51 1.58
CA ALA A 306 32.46 0.86 2.95
C ALA A 306 32.99 2.30 3.09
N LEU A 307 33.48 2.90 2.02
CA LEU A 307 34.05 4.25 2.03
C LEU A 307 33.05 5.35 1.61
N TRP A 308 32.01 5.01 0.83
CA TRP A 308 31.09 5.98 0.24
C TRP A 308 29.61 5.62 0.47
N GLY A 309 29.32 4.58 1.29
CA GLY A 309 28.00 3.98 1.47
C GLY A 309 27.05 4.70 2.44
N ASP A 310 27.38 5.88 2.97
CA ASP A 310 26.58 6.60 3.96
C ASP A 310 26.12 8.00 3.49
N THR A 311 25.64 8.12 2.26
CA THR A 311 24.93 9.36 1.85
C THR A 311 23.60 9.04 1.21
#